data_e858efb8df4da608ceda89ece6637255
#
_entry.id   e858efb8df4da608ceda89ece6637255
#
_cell.length_a   1.000
_cell.length_b   1.000
_cell.length_c   1.000
_cell.angle_alpha   90.00
_cell.angle_beta   90.00
_cell.angle_gamma   90.00
#
_symmetry.space_group_name_H-M   'P 1'
#
loop_
_entity.id
_entity.type
_entity.pdbx_description
1 polymer ?
#
loop_
_entity_poly.entity_id
_entity_poly.type
_entity_poly.pdbx_seq_one_letter_code
_entity_poly.pdbx_strand_id
1 'polypeptide(L)'
;MQAYTGFAYVYDEYMDNIPYEEWCEYLVERLKEQGVTPDMEIADLGCGTGTVTQLLDKAGYSCVGIDNAPDMLTIAAEKLYESGQEIVYSLQDMRDFELPYEVDAMVSIADSMNYITSKEDITSVFECVKKGLKPGGVFIFD
;
A
#
# COMPACT_ATOMS: atom_id res chain seq x y z
N MET A 1 5.83 -10.00 23.63
CA MET A 1 5.27 -10.47 22.35
C MET A 1 4.76 -9.27 21.58
N GLN A 2 5.11 -9.17 20.35
CA GLN A 2 4.58 -8.12 19.48
C GLN A 2 3.12 -8.43 19.13
N ALA A 3 2.30 -7.40 19.06
CA ALA A 3 0.86 -7.55 18.90
C ALA A 3 0.44 -8.30 17.62
N TYR A 4 1.25 -8.25 16.57
CA TYR A 4 0.88 -8.81 15.27
C TYR A 4 1.64 -10.06 14.87
N THR A 5 2.56 -10.59 15.69
CA THR A 5 3.40 -11.72 15.28
C THR A 5 2.60 -12.95 14.85
N GLY A 6 1.70 -13.42 15.70
CA GLY A 6 0.79 -14.50 15.32
C GLY A 6 -0.35 -14.06 14.43
N PHE A 7 -0.82 -12.82 14.62
CA PHE A 7 -1.93 -12.27 13.87
C PHE A 7 -1.59 -12.06 12.38
N ALA A 8 -0.36 -11.67 12.04
CA ALA A 8 0.01 -11.44 10.65
C ALA A 8 -0.13 -12.70 9.81
N TYR A 9 0.27 -13.86 10.33
CA TYR A 9 0.10 -15.14 9.62
C TYR A 9 -1.37 -15.54 9.52
N VAL A 10 -2.12 -15.40 10.60
CA VAL A 10 -3.56 -15.69 10.61
C VAL A 10 -4.31 -14.72 9.71
N TYR A 11 -3.87 -13.47 9.66
CA TYR A 11 -4.46 -12.44 8.81
C TYR A 11 -4.42 -12.85 7.33
N ASP A 12 -3.27 -13.28 6.83
CA ASP A 12 -3.14 -13.69 5.43
C ASP A 12 -4.04 -14.90 5.13
N GLU A 13 -4.06 -15.89 6.03
CA GLU A 13 -4.91 -17.08 5.89
C GLU A 13 -6.40 -16.70 5.92
N TYR A 14 -6.80 -15.85 6.85
CA TYR A 14 -8.17 -15.36 6.98
C TYR A 14 -8.60 -14.57 5.74
N MET A 15 -7.69 -13.77 5.19
CA MET A 15 -7.98 -12.89 4.07
C MET A 15 -7.90 -13.59 2.71
N ASP A 16 -7.56 -14.87 2.66
CA ASP A 16 -7.50 -15.66 1.43
C ASP A 16 -8.82 -15.67 0.66
N ASN A 17 -9.95 -15.53 1.36
CA ASN A 17 -11.28 -15.52 0.74
C ASN A 17 -11.68 -14.15 0.17
N ILE A 18 -10.85 -13.13 0.38
CA ILE A 18 -11.11 -11.80 -0.16
C ILE A 18 -10.67 -11.78 -1.63
N PRO A 19 -11.50 -11.28 -2.54
CA PRO A 19 -11.18 -11.31 -3.98
C PRO A 19 -10.17 -10.21 -4.33
N TYR A 20 -8.96 -10.30 -3.79
CA TYR A 20 -7.91 -9.30 -4.00
C TYR A 20 -7.54 -9.11 -5.46
N GLU A 21 -7.55 -10.21 -6.25
CA GLU A 21 -7.24 -10.11 -7.67
C GLU A 21 -8.27 -9.26 -8.41
N GLU A 22 -9.55 -9.46 -8.10
CA GLU A 22 -10.63 -8.66 -8.68
C GLU A 22 -10.56 -7.20 -8.23
N TRP A 23 -10.26 -6.97 -6.95
CA TRP A 23 -10.08 -5.63 -6.42
C TRP A 23 -8.91 -4.92 -7.10
N CYS A 24 -7.82 -5.64 -7.32
CA CYS A 24 -6.65 -5.08 -7.98
C CYS A 24 -6.94 -4.75 -9.45
N GLU A 25 -7.67 -5.61 -10.15
CA GLU A 25 -8.10 -5.34 -11.53
C GLU A 25 -8.94 -4.05 -11.59
N TYR A 26 -9.89 -3.89 -10.69
CA TYR A 26 -10.70 -2.70 -10.59
C TYR A 26 -9.83 -1.46 -10.30
N LEU A 27 -8.92 -1.58 -9.35
CA LEU A 27 -8.00 -0.51 -8.99
C LEU A 27 -7.13 -0.09 -10.19
N VAL A 28 -6.59 -1.05 -10.92
CA VAL A 28 -5.78 -0.79 -12.11
C VAL A 28 -6.60 -0.05 -13.18
N GLU A 29 -7.86 -0.44 -13.38
CA GLU A 29 -8.74 0.28 -14.30
C GLU A 29 -8.93 1.74 -13.88
N ARG A 30 -9.15 1.99 -12.59
CA ARG A 30 -9.29 3.36 -12.07
C ARG A 30 -8.00 4.15 -12.25
N LEU A 31 -6.85 3.53 -11.99
CA LEU A 31 -5.55 4.17 -12.18
C LEU A 31 -5.35 4.57 -13.64
N LYS A 32 -5.64 3.67 -14.56
CA LYS A 32 -5.52 3.94 -16.00
C LYS A 32 -6.44 5.07 -16.46
N GLU A 33 -7.65 5.13 -15.94
CA GLU A 33 -8.59 6.22 -16.23
C GLU A 33 -8.05 7.58 -15.80
N GLN A 34 -7.25 7.59 -14.74
CA GLN A 34 -6.62 8.81 -14.22
C GLN A 34 -5.24 9.07 -14.84
N GLY A 35 -4.86 8.32 -15.85
CA GLY A 35 -3.59 8.51 -16.55
C GLY A 35 -2.40 7.82 -15.88
N VAL A 36 -2.62 6.98 -14.88
CA VAL A 36 -1.56 6.23 -14.20
C VAL A 36 -1.44 4.86 -14.85
N THR A 37 -0.48 4.73 -15.74
CA THR A 37 -0.27 3.51 -16.56
C THR A 37 0.92 2.71 -16.05
N PRO A 38 1.03 1.42 -16.43
CA PRO A 38 2.20 0.62 -16.07
C PRO A 38 3.52 1.33 -16.36
N ASP A 39 4.53 1.01 -15.59
CA ASP A 39 5.84 1.65 -15.48
C ASP A 39 5.84 2.92 -14.61
N MET A 40 4.69 3.43 -14.24
CA MET A 40 4.60 4.53 -13.28
C MET A 40 4.74 4.04 -11.85
N GLU A 41 4.99 4.97 -10.94
CA GLU A 41 5.34 4.68 -9.55
C GLU A 41 4.12 4.85 -8.64
N ILE A 42 3.89 3.87 -7.78
CA ILE A 42 2.76 3.85 -6.84
C ILE A 42 3.27 3.58 -5.42
N ALA A 43 2.72 4.32 -4.46
CA ALA A 43 2.91 4.01 -3.04
C ALA A 43 1.62 3.40 -2.48
N ASP A 44 1.75 2.29 -1.76
CA ASP A 44 0.65 1.60 -1.10
C ASP A 44 0.72 1.90 0.41
N LEU A 45 -0.22 2.70 0.89
CA LEU A 45 -0.27 3.15 2.27
C LEU A 45 -1.07 2.17 3.12
N GLY A 46 -0.46 1.64 4.17
CA GLY A 46 -1.07 0.58 4.97
C GLY A 46 -1.04 -0.74 4.21
N CYS A 47 0.11 -1.07 3.62
CA CYS A 47 0.24 -2.21 2.71
C CYS A 47 0.09 -3.58 3.38
N GLY A 48 0.17 -3.65 4.70
CA GLY A 48 0.04 -4.91 5.45
C GLY A 48 1.07 -5.94 5.00
N THR A 49 0.59 -7.12 4.67
CA THR A 49 1.44 -8.23 4.21
C THR A 49 1.82 -8.15 2.73
N GLY A 50 1.43 -7.07 2.05
CA GLY A 50 1.87 -6.78 0.69
C GLY A 50 1.07 -7.46 -0.42
N THR A 51 -0.10 -8.01 -0.14
CA THR A 51 -0.90 -8.71 -1.15
C THR A 51 -1.24 -7.81 -2.33
N VAL A 52 -1.78 -6.63 -2.08
CA VAL A 52 -2.15 -5.68 -3.14
C VAL A 52 -0.89 -5.10 -3.79
N THR A 53 0.13 -4.80 -2.99
CA THR A 53 1.40 -4.27 -3.51
C THR A 53 2.00 -5.24 -4.54
N GLN A 54 2.01 -6.54 -4.23
CA GLN A 54 2.51 -7.55 -5.15
C GLN A 54 1.68 -7.63 -6.43
N LEU A 55 0.36 -7.51 -6.32
CA LEU A 55 -0.52 -7.54 -7.50
C LEU A 55 -0.32 -6.32 -8.39
N LEU A 56 -0.11 -5.14 -7.81
CA LEU A 56 0.20 -3.93 -8.57
C LEU A 56 1.55 -4.04 -9.27
N ASP A 57 2.55 -4.61 -8.59
CA ASP A 57 3.85 -4.87 -9.20
C ASP A 57 3.73 -5.81 -10.41
N LYS A 58 2.96 -6.88 -10.25
CA LYS A 58 2.68 -7.81 -11.36
C LYS A 58 1.96 -7.15 -12.53
N ALA A 59 1.16 -6.13 -12.25
CA ALA A 59 0.47 -5.36 -13.28
C ALA A 59 1.40 -4.38 -14.01
N GLY A 60 2.66 -4.27 -13.57
CA GLY A 60 3.69 -3.48 -14.24
C GLY A 60 4.08 -2.19 -13.54
N TYR A 61 3.47 -1.86 -12.42
CA TYR A 61 3.79 -0.64 -11.68
C TYR A 61 5.04 -0.81 -10.82
N SER A 62 5.74 0.27 -10.56
CA SER A 62 6.87 0.31 -9.63
C SER A 62 6.32 0.71 -8.26
N CYS A 63 6.43 -0.17 -7.26
CA CYS A 63 5.71 -0.02 -6.00
C CYS A 63 6.61 0.21 -4.78
N VAL A 64 6.13 1.09 -3.90
CA VAL A 64 6.63 1.26 -2.53
C VAL A 64 5.46 0.97 -1.60
N GLY A 65 5.67 0.14 -0.58
CA GLY A 65 4.65 -0.12 0.44
C GLY A 65 5.08 0.44 1.78
N ILE A 66 4.18 1.09 2.49
CA ILE A 66 4.43 1.50 3.87
C ILE A 66 3.38 0.90 4.80
N ASP A 67 3.83 0.53 5.99
CA ASP A 67 2.97 0.07 7.07
C ASP A 67 3.66 0.32 8.39
N ASN A 68 2.90 0.50 9.46
CA ASN A 68 3.47 0.73 10.78
C ASN A 68 3.53 -0.52 11.65
N ALA A 69 3.16 -1.67 11.13
CA ALA A 69 3.17 -2.94 11.85
C ALA A 69 4.37 -3.79 11.39
N PRO A 70 5.42 -3.94 12.24
CA PRO A 70 6.62 -4.68 11.86
C PRO A 70 6.33 -6.12 11.44
N ASP A 71 5.39 -6.79 12.10
CA ASP A 71 5.06 -8.18 11.80
C ASP A 71 4.40 -8.34 10.42
N MET A 72 3.59 -7.37 10.01
CA MET A 72 3.02 -7.35 8.66
C MET A 72 4.12 -7.23 7.62
N LEU A 73 5.05 -6.32 7.83
CA LEU A 73 6.16 -6.10 6.89
C LEU A 73 7.12 -7.29 6.86
N THR A 74 7.27 -8.03 7.96
CA THR A 74 8.05 -9.26 7.96
C THR A 74 7.46 -10.28 6.98
N ILE A 75 6.15 -10.45 7.00
CA ILE A 75 5.46 -11.33 6.05
C ILE A 75 5.59 -10.80 4.62
N ALA A 76 5.45 -9.50 4.43
CA ALA A 76 5.62 -8.88 3.11
C ALA A 76 7.03 -9.14 2.57
N ALA A 77 8.06 -9.01 3.41
CA ALA A 77 9.45 -9.27 3.02
C ALA A 77 9.68 -10.75 2.67
N GLU A 78 9.10 -11.68 3.41
CA GLU A 78 9.18 -13.10 3.09
C GLU A 78 8.55 -13.41 1.74
N LYS A 79 7.38 -12.87 1.47
CA LYS A 79 6.67 -13.03 0.21
C LYS A 79 7.46 -12.41 -0.95
N LEU A 80 8.06 -11.24 -0.71
CA LEU A 80 8.91 -10.57 -1.70
C LEU A 80 10.11 -11.42 -2.07
N TYR A 81 10.79 -11.97 -1.07
CA TYR A 81 11.95 -12.84 -1.29
C TYR A 81 11.57 -14.07 -2.13
N GLU A 82 10.44 -14.71 -1.81
CA GLU A 82 9.97 -15.90 -2.51
C GLU A 82 9.56 -15.60 -3.96
N SER A 83 8.97 -14.43 -4.20
CA SER A 83 8.45 -14.05 -5.53
C SER A 83 9.53 -13.51 -6.46
N GLY A 84 10.65 -13.01 -5.93
CA GLY A 84 11.68 -12.36 -6.73
C GLY A 84 11.28 -10.99 -7.29
N GLN A 85 10.17 -10.42 -6.81
CA GLN A 85 9.73 -9.09 -7.25
C GLN A 85 10.62 -7.99 -6.65
N GLU A 86 10.59 -6.81 -7.24
CA GLU A 86 11.32 -5.64 -6.76
C GLU A 86 10.33 -4.63 -6.18
N ILE A 87 10.14 -4.68 -4.86
CA ILE A 87 9.25 -3.77 -4.14
C ILE A 87 10.04 -3.23 -2.95
N VAL A 88 9.89 -1.95 -2.67
CA VAL A 88 10.49 -1.33 -1.48
C VAL A 88 9.42 -1.25 -0.40
N TYR A 89 9.66 -1.88 0.75
CA TYR A 89 8.81 -1.77 1.91
C TYR A 89 9.49 -0.90 2.97
N SER A 90 8.70 -0.10 3.67
CA SER A 90 9.20 0.81 4.69
C SER A 90 8.27 0.82 5.91
N LEU A 91 8.87 0.73 7.10
CA LEU A 91 8.14 0.82 8.37
C LEU A 91 7.87 2.28 8.68
N GLN A 92 6.70 2.76 8.35
CA GLN A 92 6.30 4.14 8.57
C GLN A 92 4.81 4.22 8.87
N ASP A 93 4.43 5.26 9.61
CA ASP A 93 3.04 5.59 9.90
C ASP A 93 2.51 6.49 8.79
N MET A 94 1.31 6.19 8.28
CA MET A 94 0.74 6.98 7.18
C MET A 94 0.41 8.42 7.57
N ARG A 95 0.42 8.74 8.86
CA ARG A 95 0.22 10.11 9.36
C ARG A 95 1.52 10.93 9.31
N ASP A 96 2.66 10.27 9.16
CA ASP A 96 3.97 10.92 9.16
C ASP A 96 4.96 10.05 8.39
N PHE A 97 5.00 10.20 7.09
CA PHE A 97 5.88 9.39 6.26
C PHE A 97 6.57 10.24 5.19
N GLU A 98 7.72 9.74 4.76
CA GLU A 98 8.44 10.28 3.61
C GLU A 98 8.77 9.14 2.66
N LEU A 99 8.58 9.38 1.38
CA LEU A 99 8.94 8.43 0.34
C LEU A 99 10.33 8.74 -0.20
N PRO A 100 11.06 7.75 -0.73
CA PRO A 100 12.38 7.98 -1.31
C PRO A 100 12.34 8.89 -2.55
N TYR A 101 11.17 8.99 -3.19
CA TYR A 101 10.94 9.84 -4.36
C TYR A 101 9.44 10.12 -4.47
N GLU A 102 9.09 11.16 -5.24
CA GLU A 102 7.69 11.44 -5.52
C GLU A 102 7.12 10.36 -6.44
N VAL A 103 5.85 10.02 -6.22
CA VAL A 103 5.16 8.94 -6.97
C VAL A 103 4.01 9.51 -7.79
N ASP A 104 3.57 8.74 -8.79
CA ASP A 104 2.47 9.13 -9.68
C ASP A 104 1.11 8.93 -9.04
N ALA A 105 1.00 7.94 -8.14
CA ALA A 105 -0.23 7.66 -7.43
C ALA A 105 0.06 7.09 -6.05
N MET A 106 -0.89 7.28 -5.15
CA MET A 106 -0.92 6.57 -3.88
C MET A 106 -2.25 5.85 -3.75
N VAL A 107 -2.22 4.68 -3.13
CA VAL A 107 -3.42 3.90 -2.87
C VAL A 107 -3.44 3.52 -1.39
N SER A 108 -4.64 3.40 -0.82
CA SER A 108 -4.84 2.87 0.51
C SER A 108 -6.16 2.14 0.51
N ILE A 109 -6.11 0.83 0.45
CA ILE A 109 -7.30 0.00 0.32
C ILE A 109 -7.40 -1.00 1.46
N ALA A 110 -8.47 -1.80 1.46
CA ALA A 110 -8.77 -2.76 2.52
C ALA A 110 -8.96 -2.08 3.88
N ASP A 111 -9.66 -0.95 3.88
CA ASP A 111 -10.08 -0.21 5.08
C ASP A 111 -8.95 0.36 5.93
N SER A 112 -7.73 0.48 5.39
CA SER A 112 -6.61 1.04 6.14
C SER A 112 -6.91 2.44 6.68
N MET A 113 -7.62 3.27 5.93
CA MET A 113 -8.01 4.60 6.35
C MET A 113 -9.01 4.61 7.52
N ASN A 114 -9.75 3.53 7.72
CA ASN A 114 -10.72 3.44 8.81
C ASN A 114 -10.08 3.44 10.20
N TYR A 115 -8.79 3.15 10.30
CA TYR A 115 -8.05 3.24 11.55
C TYR A 115 -7.62 4.67 11.87
N ILE A 116 -7.81 5.59 10.93
CA ILE A 116 -7.49 7.01 11.10
C ILE A 116 -8.80 7.73 11.40
N THR A 117 -9.07 7.95 12.68
CA THR A 117 -10.41 8.42 13.12
C THR A 117 -10.46 9.89 13.51
N SER A 118 -9.33 10.51 13.87
CA SER A 118 -9.34 11.92 14.23
C SER A 118 -9.17 12.80 13.00
N LYS A 119 -9.80 13.97 13.04
CA LYS A 119 -9.67 14.97 11.97
C LYS A 119 -8.23 15.42 11.77
N GLU A 120 -7.49 15.53 12.86
CA GLU A 120 -6.08 15.92 12.83
C GLU A 120 -5.22 14.88 12.15
N ASP A 121 -5.47 13.60 12.44
CA ASP A 121 -4.75 12.49 11.84
C ASP A 121 -5.06 12.37 10.33
N ILE A 122 -6.32 12.53 9.96
CA ILE A 122 -6.73 12.53 8.55
C ILE A 122 -6.03 13.65 7.80
N THR A 123 -5.98 14.84 8.38
CA THR A 123 -5.28 16.00 7.80
C THR A 123 -3.80 15.68 7.61
N SER A 124 -3.17 15.05 8.62
CA SER A 124 -1.76 14.67 8.54
C SER A 124 -1.50 13.68 7.39
N VAL A 125 -2.38 12.69 7.21
CA VAL A 125 -2.28 11.75 6.10
C VAL A 125 -2.33 12.49 4.76
N PHE A 126 -3.32 13.35 4.57
CA PHE A 126 -3.45 14.10 3.31
C PHE A 126 -2.29 15.04 3.05
N GLU A 127 -1.71 15.64 4.08
CA GLU A 127 -0.52 16.49 3.93
C GLU A 127 0.68 15.66 3.45
N CYS A 128 0.89 14.47 4.03
CA CYS A 128 1.97 13.57 3.60
C CYS A 128 1.74 13.07 2.17
N VAL A 129 0.50 12.74 1.82
CA VAL A 129 0.14 12.32 0.47
C VAL A 129 0.46 13.44 -0.53
N LYS A 130 0.06 14.66 -0.22
CA LYS A 130 0.33 15.83 -1.08
C LYS A 130 1.82 16.02 -1.33
N LYS A 131 2.64 15.86 -0.30
CA LYS A 131 4.10 16.02 -0.42
C LYS A 131 4.73 14.90 -1.24
N GLY A 132 4.19 13.70 -1.17
CA GLY A 132 4.76 12.54 -1.84
C GLY A 132 4.30 12.34 -3.27
N LEU A 133 3.26 13.05 -3.72
CA LEU A 133 2.74 12.92 -5.07
C LEU A 133 3.43 13.92 -6.02
N LYS A 134 3.70 13.45 -7.24
CA LYS A 134 4.08 14.34 -8.34
C LYS A 134 2.91 15.28 -8.65
N PRO A 135 3.16 16.47 -9.25
CA PRO A 135 2.08 17.33 -9.72
C PRO A 135 1.11 16.56 -10.63
N GLY A 136 -0.18 16.65 -10.35
CA GLY A 136 -1.19 15.89 -11.09
C GLY A 136 -1.37 14.45 -10.63
N GLY A 137 -0.65 14.02 -9.61
CA GLY A 137 -0.79 12.68 -9.04
C GLY A 137 -2.14 12.44 -8.38
N VAL A 138 -2.51 11.18 -8.21
CA VAL A 138 -3.82 10.80 -7.68
C VAL A 138 -3.69 9.96 -6.41
N PHE A 139 -4.68 10.07 -5.53
CA PHE A 139 -4.80 9.27 -4.33
C PHE A 139 -6.14 8.53 -4.35
N ILE A 140 -6.09 7.20 -4.35
CA ILE A 140 -7.27 6.34 -4.34
C ILE A 140 -7.33 5.60 -3.01
N PHE A 141 -8.43 5.72 -2.30
CA PHE A 141 -8.63 5.05 -1.01
C PHE A 141 -10.09 4.66 -0.83
N ASP A 142 -10.32 3.69 0.04
CA ASP A 142 -11.68 3.27 0.43
C ASP A 142 -12.00 3.61 1.88
#